data_48d23bd8b40f22694ce41104a418aaa7
#
_entry.id   48d23bd8b40f22694ce41104a418aaa7
#
_cell.length_a   1.000
_cell.length_b   1.000
_cell.length_c   1.000
_cell.angle_alpha   90.00
_cell.angle_beta   90.00
_cell.angle_gamma   90.00
#
_symmetry.space_group_name_H-M   'P 1'
#
loop_
_entity.id
_entity.type
_entity.pdbx_description
1 polymer ?
#
loop_
_entity_poly.entity_id
_entity_poly.type
_entity_poly.pdbx_seq_one_letter_code
_entity_poly.pdbx_strand_id
1 'polypeptide(L)'
;MDISRRGFVGSVAMTGVTAEVATGQSKQTLPKRTLGRTGDSVSVLAFGGGSRFLMYKEEDKAVEAVHRALDLGITYLDTAFAYGQGLSETRIGKVMATRRKEVFLATKMQERDGEKVKAIIDASLKRMQTDQLDLIHIHDLRGEDDLARIEAKDGLLNTLLKLREQKVTRFIGITSHTDPTVLTTALERHDFDCVQMALNAALIGMKSGTNAAGNSAMVINPEIKTSFETLALPVAKRKNMGIIAMKAFAADGLAGQATFEKLLYYALSLPVSTVSVGMPTLDFIEQNAKSARAFKPLGKSEMTRMRETLSTKNKMALDHYFAHHHDEFVAD
;
A
#
# COMPACT_ATOMS: atom_id res chain seq x y z
N MET A 1 -76.55 52.52 29.28
CA MET A 1 -75.15 52.88 29.30
C MET A 1 -74.41 51.60 29.26
N ASP A 2 -74.06 51.15 28.06
CA ASP A 2 -73.36 49.89 27.91
C ASP A 2 -72.42 49.93 26.73
N ILE A 3 -71.13 49.74 27.00
CA ILE A 3 -70.03 49.81 26.03
C ILE A 3 -69.70 48.38 25.64
N SER A 4 -70.06 47.99 24.42
CA SER A 4 -69.74 46.70 23.82
C SER A 4 -68.24 46.64 23.44
N ARG A 5 -67.58 45.63 23.89
CA ARG A 5 -66.22 45.27 23.45
C ARG A 5 -66.32 44.31 22.26
N ARG A 6 -65.95 44.74 21.07
CA ARG A 6 -65.71 43.88 19.95
C ARG A 6 -64.35 43.22 20.07
N GLY A 7 -64.33 41.88 20.11
CA GLY A 7 -63.11 41.10 20.07
C GLY A 7 -62.44 41.15 18.72
N PHE A 8 -61.13 41.35 18.70
CA PHE A 8 -60.28 41.28 17.52
C PHE A 8 -59.72 39.87 17.47
N VAL A 9 -60.14 39.08 16.49
CA VAL A 9 -59.54 37.77 16.19
C VAL A 9 -58.37 38.01 15.28
N GLY A 10 -57.17 37.96 15.80
CA GLY A 10 -55.96 37.99 15.02
C GLY A 10 -55.55 36.57 14.61
N SER A 11 -55.63 36.26 13.32
CA SER A 11 -55.06 35.02 12.76
C SER A 11 -53.54 35.08 12.81
N VAL A 12 -52.95 34.23 13.65
CA VAL A 12 -51.50 33.99 13.62
C VAL A 12 -51.25 32.91 12.59
N ALA A 13 -50.70 33.27 11.45
CA ALA A 13 -50.15 32.34 10.47
C ALA A 13 -48.87 31.72 11.05
N MET A 14 -48.94 30.45 11.46
CA MET A 14 -47.76 29.63 11.73
C MET A 14 -47.04 29.32 10.43
N THR A 15 -45.99 30.08 10.11
CA THR A 15 -44.97 29.64 9.15
C THR A 15 -44.17 28.55 9.80
N GLY A 16 -44.47 27.31 9.43
CA GLY A 16 -43.67 26.15 9.82
C GLY A 16 -42.28 26.26 9.13
N VAL A 17 -41.27 26.68 9.87
CA VAL A 17 -39.90 26.49 9.50
C VAL A 17 -39.56 25.04 9.77
N THR A 18 -39.67 24.20 8.74
CA THR A 18 -39.08 22.87 8.75
C THR A 18 -37.54 23.07 8.75
N ALA A 19 -36.94 23.00 9.94
CA ALA A 19 -35.51 22.84 10.05
C ALA A 19 -35.19 21.46 9.45
N GLU A 20 -34.68 21.45 8.22
CA GLU A 20 -33.95 20.32 7.70
C GLU A 20 -32.77 20.11 8.66
N VAL A 21 -32.90 19.12 9.54
CA VAL A 21 -31.77 18.57 10.27
C VAL A 21 -30.91 17.88 9.22
N ALA A 22 -29.99 18.64 8.63
CA ALA A 22 -28.89 18.07 7.90
C ALA A 22 -28.13 17.18 8.91
N THR A 23 -28.44 15.89 8.90
CA THR A 23 -27.62 14.88 9.54
C THR A 23 -26.29 14.86 8.81
N GLY A 24 -25.42 15.78 9.18
CA GLY A 24 -24.03 15.75 8.80
C GLY A 24 -23.42 14.46 9.35
N GLN A 25 -23.51 13.37 8.57
CA GLN A 25 -22.62 12.27 8.78
C GLN A 25 -21.21 12.85 8.67
N SER A 26 -20.54 13.04 9.82
CA SER A 26 -19.13 13.38 9.85
C SER A 26 -18.47 12.31 8.98
N LYS A 27 -17.86 12.72 7.86
CA LYS A 27 -17.04 11.83 7.02
C LYS A 27 -16.01 11.22 7.96
N GLN A 28 -16.25 10.01 8.44
CA GLN A 28 -15.28 9.31 9.27
C GLN A 28 -14.04 9.11 8.41
N THR A 29 -13.03 9.93 8.67
CA THR A 29 -11.75 9.84 7.99
C THR A 29 -11.07 8.53 8.37
N LEU A 30 -10.26 7.98 7.45
CA LEU A 30 -9.43 6.82 7.79
C LEU A 30 -8.44 7.19 8.90
N PRO A 31 -8.19 6.29 9.86
CA PRO A 31 -7.11 6.47 10.82
C PRO A 31 -5.78 6.69 10.09
N LYS A 32 -4.93 7.53 10.65
CA LYS A 32 -3.59 7.82 10.13
C LYS A 32 -2.53 7.40 11.13
N ARG A 33 -1.35 7.09 10.61
CA ARG A 33 -0.14 6.80 11.40
C ARG A 33 1.04 7.56 10.83
N THR A 34 1.99 7.88 11.69
CA THR A 34 3.28 8.44 11.24
C THR A 34 4.05 7.39 10.43
N LEU A 35 4.58 7.79 9.30
CA LEU A 35 5.41 6.96 8.44
C LEU A 35 6.87 6.98 8.96
N GLY A 36 7.07 6.40 10.14
CA GLY A 36 8.36 6.32 10.79
C GLY A 36 9.11 7.65 10.86
N ARG A 37 10.41 7.62 10.56
CA ARG A 37 11.31 8.80 10.61
C ARG A 37 11.01 9.87 9.57
N THR A 38 10.15 9.60 8.57
CA THR A 38 9.76 10.62 7.59
C THR A 38 8.98 11.77 8.23
N GLY A 39 8.31 11.51 9.35
CA GLY A 39 7.43 12.46 10.02
C GLY A 39 6.08 12.68 9.33
N ASP A 40 5.89 12.20 8.10
CA ASP A 40 4.62 12.32 7.38
C ASP A 40 3.55 11.42 7.99
N SER A 41 2.31 11.88 7.94
CA SER A 41 1.14 11.14 8.40
C SER A 41 0.38 10.56 7.22
N VAL A 42 0.26 9.23 7.16
CA VAL A 42 -0.41 8.51 6.08
C VAL A 42 -1.59 7.70 6.60
N SER A 43 -2.58 7.43 5.74
CA SER A 43 -3.68 6.55 6.08
C SER A 43 -3.18 5.13 6.40
N VAL A 44 -3.80 4.46 7.38
CA VAL A 44 -3.44 3.07 7.74
C VAL A 44 -3.66 2.08 6.58
N LEU A 45 -4.43 2.46 5.58
CA LEU A 45 -4.68 1.74 4.34
C LEU A 45 -4.05 2.52 3.19
N ALA A 46 -3.24 1.86 2.37
CA ALA A 46 -2.65 2.39 1.15
C ALA A 46 -3.30 1.78 -0.09
N PHE A 47 -3.38 2.55 -1.17
CA PHE A 47 -3.84 2.07 -2.48
C PHE A 47 -2.69 1.38 -3.21
N GLY A 48 -2.80 0.07 -3.39
CA GLY A 48 -1.84 -0.73 -4.15
C GLY A 48 -2.10 -0.66 -5.65
N GLY A 49 -1.23 0.03 -6.37
CA GLY A 49 -1.30 0.25 -7.82
C GLY A 49 -0.84 -0.94 -8.67
N GLY A 50 -0.58 -2.11 -8.06
CA GLY A 50 -0.07 -3.29 -8.75
C GLY A 50 -1.12 -4.11 -9.50
N SER A 51 -0.91 -5.44 -9.56
CA SER A 51 -1.69 -6.36 -10.43
C SER A 51 -3.21 -6.20 -10.33
N ARG A 52 -3.74 -5.94 -9.14
CA ARG A 52 -5.18 -5.75 -8.94
C ARG A 52 -5.69 -4.45 -9.55
N PHE A 53 -4.90 -3.37 -9.49
CA PHE A 53 -5.23 -2.12 -10.16
C PHE A 53 -5.14 -2.25 -11.70
N LEU A 54 -4.24 -3.09 -12.20
CA LEU A 54 -4.13 -3.37 -13.63
C LEU A 54 -5.32 -4.18 -14.18
N MET A 55 -6.16 -4.78 -13.34
CA MET A 55 -7.38 -5.47 -13.76
C MET A 55 -8.48 -4.52 -14.30
N TYR A 56 -8.42 -3.22 -13.98
CA TYR A 56 -9.30 -2.25 -14.61
C TYR A 56 -9.01 -2.18 -16.11
N LYS A 57 -9.94 -2.67 -16.95
CA LYS A 57 -9.76 -2.69 -18.41
C LYS A 57 -9.87 -1.29 -19.02
N GLU A 58 -10.80 -0.50 -18.50
CA GLU A 58 -11.08 0.86 -18.95
C GLU A 58 -10.28 1.87 -18.13
N GLU A 59 -9.58 2.76 -18.81
CA GLU A 59 -8.74 3.77 -18.18
C GLU A 59 -9.55 4.69 -17.26
N ASP A 60 -10.71 5.14 -17.71
CA ASP A 60 -11.57 6.03 -16.92
C ASP A 60 -12.02 5.37 -15.61
N LYS A 61 -12.29 4.06 -15.63
CA LYS A 61 -12.62 3.30 -14.41
C LYS A 61 -11.43 3.18 -13.47
N ALA A 62 -10.23 3.03 -14.00
CA ALA A 62 -9.02 3.05 -13.17
C ALA A 62 -8.78 4.42 -12.53
N VAL A 63 -8.96 5.51 -13.29
CA VAL A 63 -8.86 6.88 -12.78
C VAL A 63 -9.93 7.15 -11.72
N GLU A 64 -11.20 6.75 -11.98
CA GLU A 64 -12.29 6.82 -11.00
C GLU A 64 -11.93 6.10 -9.69
N ALA A 65 -11.31 4.93 -9.78
CA ALA A 65 -10.87 4.15 -8.61
C ALA A 65 -9.86 4.92 -7.74
N VAL A 66 -8.90 5.63 -8.36
CA VAL A 66 -7.94 6.44 -7.61
C VAL A 66 -8.65 7.64 -6.97
N HIS A 67 -9.53 8.35 -7.69
CA HIS A 67 -10.34 9.42 -7.11
C HIS A 67 -11.15 8.92 -5.92
N ARG A 68 -11.83 7.77 -6.08
CA ARG A 68 -12.64 7.18 -5.02
C ARG A 68 -11.82 6.82 -3.78
N ALA A 69 -10.62 6.28 -3.98
CA ALA A 69 -9.70 5.97 -2.88
C ALA A 69 -9.35 7.25 -2.08
N LEU A 70 -9.01 8.33 -2.76
CA LEU A 70 -8.71 9.62 -2.12
C LEU A 70 -9.94 10.21 -1.39
N ASP A 71 -11.12 10.13 -1.99
CA ASP A 71 -12.37 10.62 -1.39
C ASP A 71 -12.74 9.86 -0.12
N LEU A 72 -12.34 8.60 -0.02
CA LEU A 72 -12.50 7.76 1.17
C LEU A 72 -11.40 7.99 2.22
N GLY A 73 -10.41 8.83 1.92
CA GLY A 73 -9.36 9.23 2.87
C GLY A 73 -8.09 8.37 2.79
N ILE A 74 -7.91 7.57 1.74
CA ILE A 74 -6.63 6.91 1.46
C ILE A 74 -5.66 7.98 0.97
N THR A 75 -4.52 8.14 1.63
CA THR A 75 -3.55 9.20 1.31
C THR A 75 -2.21 8.68 0.82
N TYR A 76 -1.95 7.37 0.88
CA TYR A 76 -0.74 6.74 0.37
C TYR A 76 -1.06 5.98 -0.92
N LEU A 77 -0.45 6.38 -2.03
CA LEU A 77 -0.54 5.66 -3.30
C LEU A 77 0.79 4.97 -3.58
N ASP A 78 0.72 3.66 -3.81
CA ASP A 78 1.84 2.76 -4.03
C ASP A 78 1.85 2.28 -5.49
N THR A 79 2.77 2.78 -6.31
CA THR A 79 2.93 2.35 -7.71
C THR A 79 4.35 1.88 -8.01
N ALA A 80 4.63 1.51 -9.24
CA ALA A 80 5.94 1.18 -9.77
C ALA A 80 5.95 1.26 -11.31
N PHE A 81 7.11 1.51 -11.90
CA PHE A 81 7.27 1.38 -13.36
C PHE A 81 6.95 -0.02 -13.84
N ALA A 82 7.40 -1.05 -13.09
CA ALA A 82 7.13 -2.45 -13.41
C ALA A 82 5.63 -2.79 -13.50
N TYR A 83 4.75 -1.99 -12.90
CA TYR A 83 3.32 -2.25 -12.92
C TYR A 83 2.71 -1.88 -14.27
N GLY A 84 2.66 -2.87 -15.17
CA GLY A 84 2.21 -2.70 -16.54
C GLY A 84 3.11 -1.78 -17.37
N GLN A 85 4.43 -1.81 -17.12
CA GLN A 85 5.43 -1.00 -17.82
C GLN A 85 5.09 0.50 -17.82
N GLY A 86 4.66 1.00 -16.65
CA GLY A 86 4.29 2.39 -16.44
C GLY A 86 2.79 2.69 -16.61
N LEU A 87 1.95 1.72 -16.95
CA LEU A 87 0.50 1.92 -17.06
C LEU A 87 -0.11 2.38 -15.73
N SER A 88 0.31 1.80 -14.61
CA SER A 88 -0.13 2.21 -13.28
C SER A 88 0.26 3.66 -12.98
N GLU A 89 1.51 4.03 -13.26
CA GLU A 89 2.00 5.41 -13.10
C GLU A 89 1.21 6.40 -13.97
N THR A 90 0.91 6.05 -15.21
CA THR A 90 0.12 6.89 -16.13
C THR A 90 -1.31 7.13 -15.60
N ARG A 91 -1.98 6.08 -15.14
CA ARG A 91 -3.33 6.16 -14.59
C ARG A 91 -3.40 7.02 -13.32
N ILE A 92 -2.45 6.81 -12.41
CA ILE A 92 -2.31 7.62 -11.18
C ILE A 92 -1.97 9.06 -11.53
N GLY A 93 -1.09 9.28 -12.53
CA GLY A 93 -0.68 10.60 -12.99
C GLY A 93 -1.85 11.49 -13.43
N LYS A 94 -2.87 10.94 -14.06
CA LYS A 94 -4.08 11.69 -14.44
C LYS A 94 -4.78 12.31 -13.23
N VAL A 95 -4.73 11.66 -12.08
CA VAL A 95 -5.29 12.18 -10.82
C VAL A 95 -4.31 13.14 -10.15
N MET A 96 -3.00 12.90 -10.27
CA MET A 96 -1.98 13.78 -9.68
C MET A 96 -2.00 15.19 -10.28
N ALA A 97 -2.40 15.34 -11.52
CA ALA A 97 -2.56 16.66 -12.18
C ALA A 97 -3.40 17.65 -11.35
N THR A 98 -4.35 17.16 -10.55
CA THR A 98 -5.26 18.00 -9.75
C THR A 98 -5.21 17.74 -8.26
N ARG A 99 -4.76 16.55 -7.81
CA ARG A 99 -4.84 16.12 -6.39
C ARG A 99 -3.50 15.74 -5.76
N ARG A 100 -2.38 16.14 -6.38
CA ARG A 100 -1.02 15.78 -5.90
C ARG A 100 -0.78 16.11 -4.42
N LYS A 101 -1.33 17.22 -3.94
CA LYS A 101 -1.14 17.70 -2.56
C LYS A 101 -1.85 16.85 -1.50
N GLU A 102 -2.78 16.01 -1.90
CA GLU A 102 -3.53 15.13 -0.98
C GLU A 102 -2.81 13.80 -0.74
N VAL A 103 -1.71 13.53 -1.48
CA VAL A 103 -1.14 12.21 -1.67
C VAL A 103 0.31 12.16 -1.20
N PHE A 104 0.64 11.12 -0.45
CA PHE A 104 1.99 10.60 -0.32
C PHE A 104 2.21 9.61 -1.48
N LEU A 105 3.00 10.00 -2.47
CA LEU A 105 3.16 9.26 -3.73
C LEU A 105 4.47 8.48 -3.71
N ALA A 106 4.37 7.16 -3.75
CA ALA A 106 5.48 6.24 -3.81
C ALA A 106 5.53 5.51 -5.14
N THR A 107 6.72 5.45 -5.75
CA THR A 107 7.02 4.55 -6.88
C THR A 107 8.23 3.67 -6.56
N LYS A 108 8.56 2.75 -7.47
CA LYS A 108 9.63 1.78 -7.23
C LYS A 108 10.50 1.64 -8.47
N MET A 109 11.79 1.44 -8.25
CA MET A 109 12.81 1.28 -9.27
C MET A 109 13.39 -0.13 -9.22
N GLN A 110 13.29 -0.85 -10.33
CA GLN A 110 13.77 -2.22 -10.48
C GLN A 110 15.14 -2.30 -11.16
N GLU A 111 15.48 -1.30 -11.99
CA GLU A 111 16.81 -1.21 -12.60
C GLU A 111 17.89 -1.01 -11.54
N ARG A 112 19.00 -1.74 -11.66
CA ARG A 112 20.14 -1.65 -10.72
C ARG A 112 21.32 -0.83 -11.28
N ASP A 113 21.36 -0.62 -12.59
CA ASP A 113 22.37 0.21 -13.27
C ASP A 113 21.99 1.69 -13.13
N GLY A 114 22.80 2.44 -12.37
CA GLY A 114 22.53 3.83 -12.02
C GLY A 114 22.46 4.78 -13.22
N GLU A 115 23.18 4.48 -14.32
CA GLU A 115 23.13 5.30 -15.53
C GLU A 115 21.74 5.24 -16.21
N LYS A 116 21.09 4.08 -16.17
CA LYS A 116 19.76 3.89 -16.73
C LYS A 116 18.65 4.44 -15.84
N VAL A 117 18.87 4.42 -14.52
CA VAL A 117 17.86 4.81 -13.51
C VAL A 117 17.35 6.24 -13.73
N LYS A 118 18.25 7.17 -14.03
CA LYS A 118 17.85 8.59 -14.20
C LYS A 118 16.82 8.75 -15.30
N ALA A 119 17.05 8.17 -16.48
CA ALA A 119 16.12 8.27 -17.60
C ALA A 119 14.75 7.62 -17.28
N ILE A 120 14.76 6.50 -16.54
CA ILE A 120 13.52 5.81 -16.13
C ILE A 120 12.75 6.69 -15.14
N ILE A 121 13.41 7.30 -14.16
CA ILE A 121 12.77 8.21 -13.19
C ILE A 121 12.21 9.44 -13.88
N ASP A 122 12.96 10.08 -14.81
CA ASP A 122 12.47 11.22 -15.58
C ASP A 122 11.19 10.86 -16.38
N ALA A 123 11.14 9.65 -16.94
CA ALA A 123 9.96 9.14 -17.62
C ALA A 123 8.81 8.84 -16.63
N SER A 124 9.10 8.33 -15.43
CA SER A 124 8.12 8.08 -14.37
C SER A 124 7.48 9.38 -13.88
N LEU A 125 8.26 10.43 -13.66
CA LEU A 125 7.76 11.76 -13.30
C LEU A 125 6.79 12.30 -14.34
N LYS A 126 7.14 12.16 -15.64
CA LYS A 126 6.25 12.57 -16.76
C LYS A 126 4.95 11.78 -16.76
N ARG A 127 5.00 10.45 -16.58
CA ARG A 127 3.77 9.64 -16.49
C ARG A 127 2.91 10.03 -15.31
N MET A 128 3.52 10.28 -14.16
CA MET A 128 2.81 10.67 -12.93
C MET A 128 2.46 12.16 -12.86
N GLN A 129 2.81 12.96 -13.90
CA GLN A 129 2.49 14.39 -13.99
C GLN A 129 2.90 15.16 -12.72
N THR A 130 4.09 14.91 -12.23
CA THR A 130 4.67 15.56 -11.05
C THR A 130 6.17 15.77 -11.25
N ASP A 131 6.73 16.77 -10.60
CA ASP A 131 8.15 17.07 -10.59
C ASP A 131 8.87 16.49 -9.37
N GLN A 132 8.12 16.00 -8.37
CA GLN A 132 8.68 15.43 -7.16
C GLN A 132 7.87 14.24 -6.67
N LEU A 133 8.58 13.22 -6.22
CA LEU A 133 8.05 12.04 -5.53
C LEU A 133 8.24 12.18 -4.02
N ASP A 134 7.32 11.59 -3.24
CA ASP A 134 7.55 11.51 -1.82
C ASP A 134 8.53 10.38 -1.50
N LEU A 135 8.43 9.25 -2.19
CA LEU A 135 9.26 8.08 -1.92
C LEU A 135 9.59 7.32 -3.20
N ILE A 136 10.86 6.94 -3.35
CA ILE A 136 11.28 5.94 -4.33
C ILE A 136 11.80 4.72 -3.57
N HIS A 137 11.19 3.57 -3.82
CA HIS A 137 11.70 2.31 -3.32
C HIS A 137 12.69 1.65 -4.30
N ILE A 138 13.73 1.04 -3.77
CA ILE A 138 14.47 -0.03 -4.43
C ILE A 138 13.52 -1.23 -4.49
N HIS A 139 13.11 -1.64 -5.69
CA HIS A 139 12.06 -2.63 -5.88
C HIS A 139 12.60 -4.05 -5.78
N ASP A 140 11.94 -4.89 -4.97
CA ASP A 140 12.10 -6.34 -4.94
C ASP A 140 13.56 -6.81 -4.77
N LEU A 141 14.15 -6.52 -3.63
CA LEU A 141 15.44 -7.10 -3.24
C LEU A 141 15.31 -8.63 -3.16
N ARG A 142 16.12 -9.36 -3.94
CA ARG A 142 15.94 -10.80 -4.17
C ARG A 142 16.98 -11.69 -3.50
N GLY A 143 18.18 -11.20 -3.25
CA GLY A 143 19.26 -12.01 -2.70
C GLY A 143 20.54 -11.20 -2.54
N GLU A 144 21.62 -11.84 -2.06
CA GLU A 144 22.90 -11.18 -1.77
C GLU A 144 23.55 -10.58 -3.01
N ASP A 145 23.51 -11.28 -4.15
CA ASP A 145 24.05 -10.78 -5.42
C ASP A 145 23.31 -9.52 -5.90
N ASP A 146 21.98 -9.50 -5.69
CA ASP A 146 21.18 -8.32 -6.01
C ASP A 146 21.48 -7.16 -5.07
N LEU A 147 21.69 -7.43 -3.78
CA LEU A 147 22.12 -6.43 -2.80
C LEU A 147 23.49 -5.85 -3.17
N ALA A 148 24.43 -6.69 -3.56
CA ALA A 148 25.75 -6.24 -4.00
C ALA A 148 25.68 -5.30 -5.22
N ARG A 149 24.78 -5.58 -6.18
CA ARG A 149 24.54 -4.70 -7.34
C ARG A 149 23.89 -3.37 -6.92
N ILE A 150 22.95 -3.40 -5.98
CA ILE A 150 22.31 -2.19 -5.42
C ILE A 150 23.37 -1.31 -4.74
N GLU A 151 24.30 -1.91 -4.01
CA GLU A 151 25.35 -1.24 -3.22
C GLU A 151 26.56 -0.80 -4.07
N ALA A 152 26.68 -1.24 -5.32
CA ALA A 152 27.79 -0.89 -6.20
C ALA A 152 27.97 0.64 -6.32
N LYS A 153 29.19 1.09 -6.62
CA LYS A 153 29.53 2.53 -6.74
C LYS A 153 28.63 3.27 -7.74
N ASP A 154 28.29 2.62 -8.83
CA ASP A 154 27.38 3.07 -9.89
C ASP A 154 25.98 2.43 -9.79
N GLY A 155 25.68 1.80 -8.65
CA GLY A 155 24.44 1.12 -8.39
C GLY A 155 23.26 2.03 -8.05
N LEU A 156 22.11 1.40 -7.96
CA LEU A 156 20.82 2.08 -7.72
C LEU A 156 20.83 2.92 -6.44
N LEU A 157 21.36 2.41 -5.32
CA LEU A 157 21.33 3.13 -4.04
C LEU A 157 22.02 4.49 -4.14
N ASN A 158 23.25 4.52 -4.68
CA ASN A 158 23.99 5.76 -4.83
C ASN A 158 23.32 6.75 -5.79
N THR A 159 22.63 6.24 -6.81
CA THR A 159 21.85 7.08 -7.73
C THR A 159 20.64 7.69 -7.02
N LEU A 160 19.92 6.92 -6.21
CA LEU A 160 18.77 7.44 -5.45
C LEU A 160 19.20 8.48 -4.41
N LEU A 161 20.36 8.30 -3.77
CA LEU A 161 20.91 9.30 -2.85
C LEU A 161 21.14 10.65 -3.56
N LYS A 162 21.72 10.64 -4.76
CA LYS A 162 21.90 11.85 -5.59
C LYS A 162 20.55 12.47 -6.00
N LEU A 163 19.57 11.65 -6.37
CA LEU A 163 18.22 12.13 -6.71
C LEU A 163 17.52 12.77 -5.50
N ARG A 164 17.76 12.27 -4.30
CA ARG A 164 17.26 12.89 -3.06
C ARG A 164 17.91 14.25 -2.81
N GLU A 165 19.23 14.38 -2.97
CA GLU A 165 19.94 15.67 -2.88
C GLU A 165 19.40 16.68 -3.91
N GLN A 166 19.06 16.23 -5.11
CA GLN A 166 18.44 17.01 -6.17
C GLN A 166 16.94 17.31 -5.93
N LYS A 167 16.36 16.81 -4.83
CA LYS A 167 14.95 16.98 -4.47
C LYS A 167 13.95 16.35 -5.47
N VAL A 168 14.40 15.38 -6.26
CA VAL A 168 13.53 14.58 -7.13
C VAL A 168 12.66 13.64 -6.31
N THR A 169 13.20 13.10 -5.22
CA THR A 169 12.44 12.38 -4.19
C THR A 169 12.76 12.94 -2.81
N ARG A 170 11.81 12.85 -1.89
CA ARG A 170 12.02 13.24 -0.49
C ARG A 170 12.68 12.11 0.29
N PHE A 171 12.24 10.88 0.07
CA PHE A 171 12.64 9.70 0.84
C PHE A 171 13.07 8.56 -0.06
N ILE A 172 13.85 7.64 0.51
CA ILE A 172 14.32 6.42 -0.14
C ILE A 172 13.91 5.23 0.70
N GLY A 173 13.36 4.21 0.05
CA GLY A 173 12.98 2.96 0.70
C GLY A 173 13.50 1.75 -0.05
N ILE A 174 13.22 0.59 0.51
CA ILE A 174 13.52 -0.70 -0.10
C ILE A 174 12.35 -1.65 0.06
N THR A 175 12.13 -2.54 -0.92
CA THR A 175 11.08 -3.56 -0.81
C THR A 175 11.65 -4.96 -0.99
N SER A 176 11.07 -5.91 -0.29
CA SER A 176 11.32 -7.33 -0.55
C SER A 176 10.11 -8.18 -0.13
N HIS A 177 9.84 -9.21 -0.90
CA HIS A 177 8.95 -10.30 -0.53
C HIS A 177 9.60 -11.67 -0.71
N THR A 178 10.91 -11.69 -1.02
CA THR A 178 11.69 -12.86 -1.40
C THR A 178 12.48 -13.43 -0.24
N ASP A 179 13.36 -12.64 0.37
CA ASP A 179 14.29 -13.12 1.39
C ASP A 179 14.35 -12.16 2.60
N PRO A 180 13.82 -12.58 3.75
CA PRO A 180 13.86 -11.76 4.95
C PRO A 180 15.28 -11.57 5.50
N THR A 181 16.21 -12.50 5.26
CA THR A 181 17.59 -12.42 5.75
C THR A 181 18.36 -11.32 5.02
N VAL A 182 18.29 -11.33 3.69
CA VAL A 182 18.98 -10.32 2.86
C VAL A 182 18.35 -8.94 3.06
N LEU A 183 17.02 -8.87 3.21
CA LEU A 183 16.40 -7.60 3.57
C LEU A 183 16.91 -7.09 4.91
N THR A 184 16.99 -7.96 5.93
CA THR A 184 17.53 -7.60 7.26
C THR A 184 18.95 -7.04 7.14
N THR A 185 19.81 -7.70 6.36
CA THR A 185 21.19 -7.24 6.08
C THR A 185 21.18 -5.84 5.46
N ALA A 186 20.35 -5.60 4.45
CA ALA A 186 20.23 -4.29 3.81
C ALA A 186 19.76 -3.21 4.80
N LEU A 187 18.76 -3.53 5.65
CA LEU A 187 18.24 -2.60 6.66
C LEU A 187 19.27 -2.28 7.76
N GLU A 188 20.14 -3.23 8.14
CA GLU A 188 21.21 -2.96 9.11
C GLU A 188 22.30 -2.07 8.50
N ARG A 189 22.69 -2.31 7.26
CA ARG A 189 23.78 -1.59 6.58
C ARG A 189 23.42 -0.16 6.20
N HIS A 190 22.16 0.10 5.84
CA HIS A 190 21.73 1.38 5.25
C HIS A 190 20.62 2.05 6.03
N ASP A 191 20.58 3.38 5.93
CA ASP A 191 19.58 4.23 6.58
C ASP A 191 18.44 4.58 5.61
N PHE A 192 17.69 3.54 5.20
CA PHE A 192 16.45 3.75 4.46
C PHE A 192 15.41 4.46 5.32
N ASP A 193 14.64 5.35 4.70
CA ASP A 193 13.54 6.04 5.37
C ASP A 193 12.33 5.12 5.54
N CYS A 194 12.09 4.25 4.55
CA CYS A 194 10.95 3.34 4.53
C CYS A 194 11.36 1.93 4.09
N VAL A 195 10.55 0.95 4.51
CA VAL A 195 10.63 -0.42 4.03
C VAL A 195 9.24 -0.98 3.73
N GLN A 196 9.09 -1.66 2.60
CA GLN A 196 7.88 -2.40 2.25
C GLN A 196 8.18 -3.89 2.18
N MET A 197 7.48 -4.69 2.97
CA MET A 197 7.75 -6.13 3.07
C MET A 197 6.47 -6.96 3.20
N ALA A 198 6.56 -8.24 2.82
CA ALA A 198 5.44 -9.17 2.94
C ALA A 198 5.15 -9.49 4.41
N LEU A 199 4.04 -9.00 4.92
CA LEU A 199 3.59 -9.22 6.31
C LEU A 199 2.17 -9.79 6.30
N ASN A 200 2.06 -11.07 6.59
CA ASN A 200 0.79 -11.80 6.61
C ASN A 200 0.78 -12.88 7.69
N ALA A 201 -0.41 -13.29 8.11
CA ALA A 201 -0.57 -14.26 9.20
C ALA A 201 -0.07 -15.67 8.85
N ALA A 202 0.19 -15.99 7.59
CA ALA A 202 0.79 -17.26 7.19
C ALA A 202 2.33 -17.24 7.25
N LEU A 203 2.94 -16.10 7.55
CA LEU A 203 4.40 -15.91 7.63
C LEU A 203 5.14 -16.32 6.35
N ILE A 204 4.55 -16.01 5.19
CA ILE A 204 5.04 -16.49 3.90
C ILE A 204 6.02 -15.48 3.31
N GLY A 205 7.18 -15.98 2.89
CA GLY A 205 8.08 -15.33 1.95
C GLY A 205 7.94 -15.97 0.56
N MET A 206 8.36 -15.24 -0.47
CA MET A 206 8.28 -15.65 -1.87
C MET A 206 9.67 -15.66 -2.48
N LYS A 207 9.86 -16.45 -3.56
CA LYS A 207 11.08 -16.42 -4.37
C LYS A 207 10.73 -16.36 -5.85
N SER A 208 11.66 -15.86 -6.65
CA SER A 208 11.57 -16.02 -8.12
C SER A 208 11.61 -17.50 -8.49
N GLY A 209 10.77 -17.91 -9.39
CA GLY A 209 10.68 -19.30 -9.82
C GLY A 209 9.94 -19.40 -11.15
N THR A 210 9.52 -20.62 -11.47
CA THR A 210 8.77 -20.92 -12.68
C THR A 210 7.40 -21.45 -12.28
N ASN A 211 6.34 -20.90 -12.86
CA ASN A 211 4.98 -21.39 -12.61
C ASN A 211 4.71 -22.70 -13.38
N ALA A 212 3.55 -23.32 -13.15
CA ALA A 212 3.16 -24.55 -13.80
C ALA A 212 3.07 -24.45 -15.34
N ALA A 213 2.94 -23.24 -15.89
CA ALA A 213 2.94 -22.98 -17.34
C ALA A 213 4.36 -22.71 -17.91
N GLY A 214 5.42 -22.82 -17.09
CA GLY A 214 6.81 -22.59 -17.51
C GLY A 214 7.24 -21.12 -17.51
N ASN A 215 6.38 -20.19 -17.07
CA ASN A 215 6.68 -18.77 -17.08
C ASN A 215 7.37 -18.33 -15.78
N SER A 216 8.21 -17.31 -15.85
CA SER A 216 8.81 -16.68 -14.69
C SER A 216 7.70 -16.09 -13.78
N ALA A 217 7.74 -16.42 -12.49
CA ALA A 217 6.73 -15.99 -11.52
C ALA A 217 7.32 -15.93 -10.10
N MET A 218 6.63 -15.22 -9.23
CA MET A 218 6.90 -15.31 -7.78
C MET A 218 6.17 -16.51 -7.22
N VAL A 219 6.92 -17.43 -6.62
CA VAL A 219 6.41 -18.65 -5.98
C VAL A 219 6.75 -18.63 -4.48
N ILE A 220 5.98 -19.35 -3.67
CA ILE A 220 6.31 -19.48 -2.24
C ILE A 220 7.68 -20.15 -2.11
N ASN A 221 8.48 -19.62 -1.20
CA ASN A 221 9.74 -20.25 -0.83
C ASN A 221 9.53 -21.17 0.40
N PRO A 222 9.36 -22.50 0.21
CA PRO A 222 9.13 -23.43 1.31
C PRO A 222 10.38 -23.64 2.16
N GLU A 223 11.56 -23.25 1.67
CA GLU A 223 12.83 -23.40 2.39
C GLU A 223 13.03 -22.32 3.45
N ILE A 224 12.34 -21.19 3.33
CA ILE A 224 12.42 -20.11 4.30
C ILE A 224 11.74 -20.56 5.59
N LYS A 225 12.57 -20.73 6.62
CA LYS A 225 12.12 -21.07 7.98
C LYS A 225 11.80 -19.83 8.82
N THR A 226 12.20 -18.66 8.36
CA THR A 226 12.02 -17.35 9.00
C THR A 226 11.08 -16.48 8.17
N SER A 227 10.55 -15.44 8.78
CA SER A 227 9.66 -14.50 8.08
C SER A 227 10.17 -13.06 8.19
N PHE A 228 9.64 -12.19 7.34
CA PHE A 228 9.88 -10.75 7.47
C PHE A 228 9.43 -10.21 8.83
N GLU A 229 8.37 -10.80 9.42
CA GLU A 229 7.88 -10.43 10.73
C GLU A 229 8.87 -10.74 11.84
N THR A 230 9.62 -11.83 11.73
CA THR A 230 10.58 -12.26 12.77
C THR A 230 11.96 -11.65 12.60
N LEU A 231 12.41 -11.34 11.38
CA LEU A 231 13.75 -10.83 11.12
C LEU A 231 13.77 -9.33 10.77
N ALA A 232 13.14 -8.92 9.67
CA ALA A 232 13.27 -7.58 9.14
C ALA A 232 12.41 -6.54 9.90
N LEU A 233 11.22 -6.92 10.35
CA LEU A 233 10.32 -6.02 11.07
C LEU A 233 10.91 -5.47 12.37
N PRO A 234 11.59 -6.27 13.24
CA PRO A 234 12.24 -5.73 14.44
C PRO A 234 13.33 -4.71 14.13
N VAL A 235 14.12 -4.92 13.07
CA VAL A 235 15.15 -3.97 12.62
C VAL A 235 14.52 -2.67 12.14
N ALA A 236 13.53 -2.76 11.27
CA ALA A 236 12.82 -1.59 10.76
C ALA A 236 12.19 -0.76 11.89
N LYS A 237 11.58 -1.43 12.88
CA LYS A 237 11.02 -0.78 14.06
C LYS A 237 12.10 -0.09 14.89
N ARG A 238 13.22 -0.77 15.19
CA ARG A 238 14.33 -0.20 15.98
C ARG A 238 14.92 1.03 15.30
N LYS A 239 15.04 1.02 13.97
CA LYS A 239 15.54 2.16 13.18
C LYS A 239 14.47 3.22 12.89
N ASN A 240 13.27 3.10 13.45
CA ASN A 240 12.14 4.02 13.24
C ASN A 240 11.83 4.27 11.76
N MET A 241 11.91 3.25 10.93
CA MET A 241 11.57 3.34 9.51
C MET A 241 10.07 3.44 9.31
N GLY A 242 9.61 4.07 8.22
CA GLY A 242 8.25 3.93 7.73
C GLY A 242 8.03 2.48 7.26
N ILE A 243 7.11 1.76 7.90
CA ILE A 243 6.89 0.34 7.61
C ILE A 243 5.58 0.18 6.84
N ILE A 244 5.70 -0.33 5.62
CA ILE A 244 4.56 -0.63 4.74
C ILE A 244 4.41 -2.15 4.65
N ALA A 245 3.27 -2.66 5.13
CA ALA A 245 2.95 -4.08 4.90
C ALA A 245 2.38 -4.27 3.50
N MET A 246 2.83 -5.28 2.79
CA MET A 246 2.23 -5.77 1.55
C MET A 246 1.91 -7.26 1.66
N LYS A 247 1.14 -7.80 0.70
CA LYS A 247 0.75 -9.22 0.65
C LYS A 247 0.03 -9.71 1.94
N ALA A 248 -0.71 -8.83 2.61
CA ALA A 248 -1.48 -9.15 3.82
C ALA A 248 -2.47 -10.29 3.63
N PHE A 249 -2.96 -10.49 2.41
CA PHE A 249 -3.89 -11.57 2.02
C PHE A 249 -3.19 -12.73 1.30
N ALA A 250 -1.85 -12.74 1.27
CA ALA A 250 -1.07 -13.69 0.48
C ALA A 250 -1.62 -13.80 -0.97
N ALA A 251 -1.90 -12.66 -1.60
CA ALA A 251 -2.48 -12.54 -2.94
C ALA A 251 -3.76 -13.39 -3.13
N ASP A 252 -4.66 -13.38 -2.16
CA ASP A 252 -5.90 -14.15 -2.04
C ASP A 252 -5.72 -15.63 -1.67
N GLY A 253 -4.48 -16.12 -1.52
CA GLY A 253 -4.20 -17.50 -1.11
C GLY A 253 -4.75 -17.87 0.27
N LEU A 254 -5.07 -16.89 1.11
CA LEU A 254 -5.73 -17.08 2.40
C LEU A 254 -7.26 -16.91 2.35
N ALA A 255 -7.84 -16.74 1.16
CA ALA A 255 -9.29 -16.63 1.00
C ALA A 255 -10.00 -17.88 1.53
N GLY A 256 -11.06 -17.68 2.29
CA GLY A 256 -11.85 -18.77 2.90
C GLY A 256 -11.23 -19.41 4.16
N GLN A 257 -9.98 -19.06 4.52
CA GLN A 257 -9.30 -19.61 5.70
C GLN A 257 -9.37 -18.66 6.91
N ALA A 258 -9.50 -17.39 6.64
CA ALA A 258 -9.88 -16.34 7.58
C ALA A 258 -10.69 -15.28 6.84
N THR A 259 -11.46 -14.49 7.56
CA THR A 259 -12.16 -13.38 6.93
C THR A 259 -11.14 -12.33 6.45
N PHE A 260 -11.47 -11.65 5.36
CA PHE A 260 -10.70 -10.53 4.84
C PHE A 260 -10.34 -9.51 5.95
N GLU A 261 -11.33 -9.17 6.76
CA GLU A 261 -11.18 -8.24 7.88
C GLU A 261 -10.14 -8.72 8.90
N LYS A 262 -10.15 -10.01 9.27
CA LYS A 262 -9.16 -10.58 10.20
C LYS A 262 -7.74 -10.55 9.63
N LEU A 263 -7.59 -10.84 8.34
CA LEU A 263 -6.28 -10.78 7.69
C LEU A 263 -5.74 -9.34 7.62
N LEU A 264 -6.61 -8.38 7.29
CA LEU A 264 -6.26 -6.96 7.31
C LEU A 264 -5.92 -6.50 8.74
N TYR A 265 -6.72 -6.89 9.73
CA TYR A 265 -6.50 -6.53 11.13
C TYR A 265 -5.22 -7.14 11.69
N TYR A 266 -4.88 -8.36 11.24
CA TYR A 266 -3.58 -8.96 11.58
C TYR A 266 -2.43 -8.03 11.14
N ALA A 267 -2.40 -7.66 9.86
CA ALA A 267 -1.35 -6.79 9.32
C ALA A 267 -1.34 -5.40 10.00
N LEU A 268 -2.52 -4.82 10.24
CA LEU A 268 -2.67 -3.53 10.93
C LEU A 268 -2.30 -3.59 12.43
N SER A 269 -2.33 -4.77 13.05
CA SER A 269 -1.94 -4.98 14.46
C SER A 269 -0.43 -5.08 14.65
N LEU A 270 0.32 -5.31 13.56
CA LEU A 270 1.77 -5.19 13.57
C LEU A 270 2.20 -3.72 13.67
N PRO A 271 3.45 -3.44 14.06
CA PRO A 271 3.96 -2.07 14.15
C PRO A 271 4.23 -1.46 12.77
N VAL A 272 3.21 -1.40 11.94
CA VAL A 272 3.26 -0.87 10.57
C VAL A 272 2.62 0.52 10.48
N SER A 273 3.08 1.34 9.56
CA SER A 273 2.50 2.66 9.28
C SER A 273 1.27 2.54 8.40
N THR A 274 1.31 1.66 7.39
CA THR A 274 0.21 1.44 6.46
C THR A 274 0.25 0.03 5.88
N VAL A 275 -0.88 -0.43 5.35
CA VAL A 275 -1.00 -1.71 4.63
C VAL A 275 -1.39 -1.42 3.18
N SER A 276 -0.52 -1.76 2.22
CA SER A 276 -0.77 -1.62 0.78
C SER A 276 -1.64 -2.79 0.29
N VAL A 277 -2.83 -2.46 -0.21
CA VAL A 277 -3.84 -3.42 -0.64
C VAL A 277 -4.24 -3.17 -2.08
N GLY A 278 -4.23 -4.21 -2.89
CA GLY A 278 -4.78 -4.17 -4.25
C GLY A 278 -6.30 -4.15 -4.24
N MET A 279 -6.90 -3.28 -5.07
CA MET A 279 -8.34 -3.00 -5.08
C MET A 279 -8.88 -3.05 -6.52
N PRO A 280 -9.35 -4.24 -6.98
CA PRO A 280 -9.71 -4.46 -8.39
C PRO A 280 -11.05 -3.84 -8.81
N THR A 281 -11.88 -3.40 -7.87
CA THR A 281 -13.16 -2.73 -8.14
C THR A 281 -13.43 -1.63 -7.12
N LEU A 282 -14.37 -0.73 -7.42
CA LEU A 282 -14.80 0.34 -6.51
C LEU A 282 -15.35 -0.24 -5.19
N ASP A 283 -16.10 -1.33 -5.25
CA ASP A 283 -16.64 -2.00 -4.05
C ASP A 283 -15.52 -2.48 -3.11
N PHE A 284 -14.43 -3.01 -3.66
CA PHE A 284 -13.27 -3.38 -2.85
C PHE A 284 -12.63 -2.18 -2.16
N ILE A 285 -12.57 -1.03 -2.83
CA ILE A 285 -12.06 0.20 -2.21
C ILE A 285 -12.95 0.60 -1.02
N GLU A 286 -14.26 0.56 -1.20
CA GLU A 286 -15.22 0.92 -0.14
C GLU A 286 -15.17 -0.06 1.03
N GLN A 287 -15.17 -1.36 0.76
CA GLN A 287 -15.07 -2.40 1.78
C GLN A 287 -13.78 -2.30 2.59
N ASN A 288 -12.65 -2.11 1.90
CA ASN A 288 -11.35 -1.96 2.57
C ASN A 288 -11.31 -0.70 3.43
N ALA A 289 -11.81 0.42 2.92
CA ALA A 289 -11.88 1.66 3.68
C ALA A 289 -12.82 1.53 4.89
N LYS A 290 -13.97 0.86 4.75
CA LYS A 290 -14.90 0.56 5.83
C LYS A 290 -14.23 -0.30 6.92
N SER A 291 -13.57 -1.38 6.52
CA SER A 291 -12.85 -2.27 7.46
C SER A 291 -11.70 -1.53 8.17
N ALA A 292 -10.94 -0.71 7.43
CA ALA A 292 -9.85 0.06 8.04
C ALA A 292 -10.34 1.13 9.03
N ARG A 293 -11.53 1.72 8.82
CA ARG A 293 -12.16 2.64 9.80
C ARG A 293 -12.61 1.92 11.07
N ALA A 294 -13.13 0.70 10.92
CA ALA A 294 -13.59 -0.11 12.04
C ALA A 294 -12.48 -0.87 12.75
N PHE A 295 -11.24 -0.73 12.30
CA PHE A 295 -10.09 -1.46 12.82
C PHE A 295 -9.96 -1.37 14.33
N LYS A 296 -9.81 -2.52 14.97
CA LYS A 296 -9.37 -2.69 16.35
C LYS A 296 -8.20 -3.65 16.39
N PRO A 297 -7.12 -3.34 17.12
CA PRO A 297 -5.98 -4.25 17.24
C PRO A 297 -6.39 -5.63 17.76
N LEU A 298 -5.86 -6.67 17.13
CA LEU A 298 -6.03 -8.04 17.59
C LEU A 298 -5.19 -8.27 18.85
N GLY A 299 -5.72 -9.07 19.78
CA GLY A 299 -4.97 -9.49 20.95
C GLY A 299 -3.82 -10.44 20.58
N LYS A 300 -2.76 -10.47 21.43
CA LYS A 300 -1.57 -11.32 21.23
C LYS A 300 -1.94 -12.79 21.00
N SER A 301 -2.85 -13.33 21.80
CA SER A 301 -3.28 -14.74 21.70
C SER A 301 -4.01 -15.02 20.38
N GLU A 302 -4.79 -14.08 19.86
CA GLU A 302 -5.45 -14.22 18.56
C GLU A 302 -4.44 -14.18 17.42
N MET A 303 -3.51 -13.24 17.44
CA MET A 303 -2.42 -13.16 16.46
C MET A 303 -1.57 -14.43 16.45
N THR A 304 -1.21 -14.96 17.62
CA THR A 304 -0.45 -16.21 17.72
C THR A 304 -1.21 -17.39 17.14
N ARG A 305 -2.50 -17.53 17.47
CA ARG A 305 -3.35 -18.60 16.93
C ARG A 305 -3.52 -18.49 15.40
N MET A 306 -3.64 -17.27 14.87
CA MET A 306 -3.70 -17.06 13.42
C MET A 306 -2.39 -17.48 12.75
N ARG A 307 -1.23 -17.12 13.29
CA ARG A 307 0.08 -17.54 12.77
C ARG A 307 0.22 -19.07 12.77
N GLU A 308 -0.02 -19.71 13.88
CA GLU A 308 0.08 -21.17 14.02
C GLU A 308 -0.83 -21.88 13.03
N THR A 309 -2.09 -21.46 12.94
CA THR A 309 -3.08 -22.09 12.08
C THR A 309 -2.74 -21.90 10.59
N LEU A 310 -2.44 -20.66 10.17
CA LEU A 310 -2.30 -20.32 8.77
C LEU A 310 -0.92 -20.69 8.23
N SER A 311 0.17 -20.56 8.98
CA SER A 311 1.50 -20.95 8.53
C SER A 311 1.64 -22.45 8.31
N THR A 312 1.01 -23.28 9.16
CA THR A 312 1.11 -24.72 9.05
C THR A 312 0.28 -25.31 7.91
N LYS A 313 -0.92 -24.74 7.67
CA LYS A 313 -1.89 -25.29 6.71
C LYS A 313 -1.64 -24.93 5.24
N ASN A 314 -0.91 -23.87 4.95
CA ASN A 314 -1.09 -23.19 3.65
C ASN A 314 0.13 -23.07 2.76
N LYS A 315 1.32 -23.45 3.17
CA LYS A 315 2.51 -23.30 2.33
C LYS A 315 2.34 -23.96 0.96
N MET A 316 1.88 -25.22 0.90
CA MET A 316 1.70 -25.92 -0.39
C MET A 316 0.51 -25.41 -1.22
N ALA A 317 -0.62 -25.08 -0.56
CA ALA A 317 -1.78 -24.52 -1.26
C ALA A 317 -1.50 -23.17 -1.88
N LEU A 318 -0.69 -22.37 -1.21
CA LEU A 318 -0.28 -21.06 -1.71
C LEU A 318 0.74 -21.15 -2.84
N ASP A 319 1.60 -22.18 -2.86
CA ASP A 319 2.51 -22.45 -3.99
C ASP A 319 1.72 -22.60 -5.29
N HIS A 320 0.64 -23.38 -5.27
CA HIS A 320 -0.20 -23.56 -6.46
C HIS A 320 -0.85 -22.26 -6.92
N TYR A 321 -1.35 -21.46 -5.99
CA TYR A 321 -1.95 -20.16 -6.30
C TYR A 321 -0.94 -19.23 -6.95
N PHE A 322 0.22 -19.05 -6.35
CA PHE A 322 1.26 -18.14 -6.85
C PHE A 322 1.88 -18.60 -8.16
N ALA A 323 1.92 -19.91 -8.43
CA ALA A 323 2.36 -20.43 -9.71
C ALA A 323 1.52 -19.95 -10.90
N HIS A 324 0.27 -19.55 -10.65
CA HIS A 324 -0.67 -19.06 -11.67
C HIS A 324 -0.93 -17.55 -11.58
N HIS A 325 -0.39 -16.91 -10.56
CA HIS A 325 -0.57 -15.47 -10.33
C HIS A 325 0.60 -14.71 -10.94
N HIS A 326 0.37 -14.07 -12.07
CA HIS A 326 1.33 -13.15 -12.66
C HIS A 326 1.36 -11.86 -11.82
N ASP A 327 2.19 -11.84 -10.77
CA ASP A 327 2.65 -10.57 -10.24
C ASP A 327 3.59 -9.96 -11.29
N GLU A 328 3.31 -8.82 -11.77
CA GLU A 328 3.98 -7.67 -12.36
C GLU A 328 5.44 -7.84 -12.87
N PHE A 329 6.03 -9.01 -12.76
CA PHE A 329 7.44 -9.29 -12.95
C PHE A 329 7.73 -10.17 -14.15
N VAL A 330 6.80 -10.36 -15.05
CA VAL A 330 7.10 -10.94 -16.33
C VAL A 330 7.75 -9.85 -17.18
N ALA A 331 9.07 -9.73 -17.07
CA ALA A 331 9.84 -9.18 -18.16
C ALA A 331 9.80 -10.25 -19.27
N ASP A 332 9.25 -9.90 -20.42
CA ASP A 332 9.46 -10.65 -21.65
C ASP A 332 10.96 -10.73 -21.98
#